data_38e475c7cd47dfbc26a7979de3a879a3
#
_entry.id   38e475c7cd47dfbc26a7979de3a879a3
#
_cell.length_a   1.000
_cell.length_b   1.000
_cell.length_c   1.000
_cell.angle_alpha   90.00
_cell.angle_beta   90.00
_cell.angle_gamma   90.00
#
_symmetry.space_group_name_H-M   'P 1'
#
loop_
_entity.id
_entity.type
_entity.pdbx_description
1 polymer ?
#
loop_
_entity_poly.entity_id
_entity_poly.type
_entity_poly.pdbx_seq_one_letter_code
_entity_poly.pdbx_strand_id
1 'polypeptide(L)'
;MLACAFAIADDRPNIVLVMADDQGWGDMAYSGHPLVQTPNFDAAAATGLRFDRFYAAAPVCSPTRASVMTGRHPNRMGVFKWGYPMRPQETTLAEALTGAGYTTAHFGKWHLGSVRNQSPANPGRNGFDHWLSAPNFYDNDPILSQQGRAVQMEGESSIIAADAALDWIDTACAGDAPFLAVVWFGSPHSP
;
A
#
# COMPACT_ATOMS: atom_id res chain seq x y z
N MET A 1 -24.82 13.40 37.68
CA MET A 1 -23.48 13.86 37.28
C MET A 1 -23.13 13.16 36.01
N LEU A 2 -23.23 13.82 34.85
CA LEU A 2 -22.69 13.31 33.60
C LEU A 2 -21.17 13.55 33.61
N ALA A 3 -20.39 12.48 33.69
CA ALA A 3 -18.95 12.57 33.42
C ALA A 3 -18.77 12.80 31.94
N CYS A 4 -18.42 14.01 31.52
CA CYS A 4 -17.87 14.23 30.16
C CYS A 4 -16.52 13.51 30.11
N ALA A 5 -16.48 12.36 29.47
CA ALA A 5 -15.22 11.76 29.05
C ALA A 5 -14.64 12.67 27.97
N PHE A 6 -13.59 13.39 28.31
CA PHE A 6 -12.76 14.03 27.28
C PHE A 6 -12.09 12.90 26.49
N ALA A 7 -12.49 12.71 25.25
CA ALA A 7 -11.71 11.92 24.32
C ALA A 7 -10.35 12.62 24.17
N ILE A 8 -9.31 12.01 24.69
CA ILE A 8 -7.94 12.44 24.40
C ILE A 8 -7.72 12.04 22.96
N ALA A 9 -7.49 13.01 22.08
CA ALA A 9 -7.11 12.72 20.69
C ALA A 9 -5.88 11.79 20.71
N ASP A 10 -5.90 10.78 19.86
CA ASP A 10 -4.78 9.84 19.74
C ASP A 10 -3.59 10.58 19.10
N ASP A 11 -2.51 10.78 19.83
CA ASP A 11 -1.31 11.48 19.36
C ASP A 11 -0.48 10.64 18.34
N ARG A 12 -0.87 9.40 18.09
CA ARG A 12 -0.19 8.54 17.11
C ARG A 12 -0.48 9.02 15.69
N PRO A 13 0.55 9.07 14.80
CA PRO A 13 0.37 9.58 13.46
C PRO A 13 -0.45 8.63 12.56
N ASN A 14 -1.24 9.18 11.67
CA ASN A 14 -1.73 8.46 10.51
C ASN A 14 -0.59 8.15 9.55
N ILE A 15 -0.62 6.98 8.92
CA ILE A 15 0.44 6.49 8.05
C ILE A 15 -0.13 6.21 6.66
N VAL A 16 0.46 6.83 5.63
CA VAL A 16 0.14 6.55 4.22
C VAL A 16 1.42 6.07 3.54
N LEU A 17 1.41 4.83 3.04
CA LEU A 17 2.52 4.25 2.29
C LEU A 17 2.13 4.14 0.82
N VAL A 18 2.76 4.96 -0.02
CA VAL A 18 2.53 4.97 -1.46
C VAL A 18 3.73 4.34 -2.17
N MET A 19 3.48 3.44 -3.12
CA MET A 19 4.53 2.81 -3.92
C MET A 19 4.14 2.73 -5.39
N ALA A 20 5.02 3.20 -6.26
CA ALA A 20 4.99 2.95 -7.70
C ALA A 20 5.64 1.60 -8.02
N ASP A 21 5.25 0.99 -9.16
CA ASP A 21 5.78 -0.30 -9.61
C ASP A 21 6.77 -0.10 -10.76
N ASP A 22 8.01 -0.53 -10.56
CA ASP A 22 9.14 -0.40 -11.50
C ASP A 22 9.49 1.04 -11.90
N GLN A 23 9.26 2.01 -11.01
CA GLN A 23 9.71 3.37 -11.22
C GLN A 23 11.23 3.47 -11.00
N GLY A 24 11.94 4.00 -11.98
CA GLY A 24 13.38 4.24 -11.90
C GLY A 24 13.72 5.40 -10.97
N TRP A 25 14.93 5.37 -10.39
CA TRP A 25 15.42 6.44 -9.49
C TRP A 25 15.42 7.83 -10.15
N GLY A 26 15.66 7.88 -11.46
CA GLY A 26 15.71 9.12 -12.24
C GLY A 26 14.36 9.58 -12.81
N ASP A 27 13.26 8.87 -12.58
CA ASP A 27 11.97 9.10 -13.26
C ASP A 27 11.12 10.20 -12.62
N MET A 28 11.71 11.01 -11.74
CA MET A 28 11.06 12.16 -11.12
C MET A 28 11.75 13.48 -11.54
N ALA A 29 10.99 14.56 -11.68
CA ALA A 29 11.55 15.86 -12.05
C ALA A 29 12.54 16.39 -11.01
N TYR A 30 12.27 16.22 -9.71
CA TYR A 30 13.21 16.56 -8.65
C TYR A 30 14.54 15.76 -8.68
N SER A 31 14.58 14.66 -9.41
CA SER A 31 15.80 13.87 -9.67
C SER A 31 16.50 14.29 -10.97
N GLY A 32 15.99 15.31 -11.68
CA GLY A 32 16.57 15.86 -12.90
C GLY A 32 16.08 15.20 -14.19
N HIS A 33 14.94 14.51 -14.19
CA HIS A 33 14.37 13.95 -15.43
C HIS A 33 14.05 15.06 -16.43
N PRO A 34 14.50 14.94 -17.71
CA PRO A 34 14.45 16.07 -18.64
C PRO A 34 13.03 16.36 -19.18
N LEU A 35 12.11 15.40 -19.13
CA LEU A 35 10.78 15.49 -19.75
C LEU A 35 9.64 15.30 -18.77
N VAL A 36 9.80 14.44 -17.77
CA VAL A 36 8.74 14.12 -16.81
C VAL A 36 8.52 15.30 -15.86
N GLN A 37 7.29 15.69 -15.69
CA GLN A 37 6.86 16.75 -14.77
C GLN A 37 6.13 16.15 -13.58
N THR A 38 6.64 16.35 -12.36
CA THR A 38 6.08 15.80 -11.14
C THR A 38 5.88 16.87 -10.05
N PRO A 39 5.10 17.94 -10.33
CA PRO A 39 5.07 19.15 -9.48
C PRO A 39 4.66 18.87 -8.03
N ASN A 40 3.74 17.92 -7.80
CA ASN A 40 3.31 17.56 -6.45
C ASN A 40 4.38 16.78 -5.70
N PHE A 41 5.08 15.86 -6.38
CA PHE A 41 6.21 15.14 -5.79
C PHE A 41 7.42 16.05 -5.57
N ASP A 42 7.65 17.00 -6.48
CA ASP A 42 8.72 17.99 -6.33
C ASP A 42 8.49 18.88 -5.10
N ALA A 43 7.23 19.31 -4.89
CA ALA A 43 6.85 20.05 -3.69
C ALA A 43 7.00 19.22 -2.41
N ALA A 44 6.60 17.95 -2.43
CA ALA A 44 6.77 17.05 -1.30
C ALA A 44 8.25 16.78 -1.01
N ALA A 45 9.08 16.58 -2.04
CA ALA A 45 10.53 16.41 -1.90
C ALA A 45 11.24 17.66 -1.35
N ALA A 46 10.72 18.85 -1.66
CA ALA A 46 11.28 20.12 -1.18
C ALA A 46 10.94 20.43 0.29
N THR A 47 9.79 19.93 0.78
CA THR A 47 9.26 20.23 2.13
C THR A 47 9.40 19.08 3.11
N GLY A 48 9.58 17.86 2.60
CA GLY A 48 9.73 16.64 3.39
C GLY A 48 11.17 16.18 3.55
N LEU A 49 11.34 14.95 4.02
CA LEU A 49 12.63 14.27 4.11
C LEU A 49 12.85 13.38 2.89
N ARG A 50 13.84 13.71 2.06
CA ARG A 50 14.22 12.92 0.89
C ARG A 50 15.42 12.03 1.22
N PHE A 51 15.30 10.74 0.89
CA PHE A 51 16.39 9.77 1.01
C PHE A 51 17.00 9.49 -0.38
N ASP A 52 18.17 10.07 -0.67
CA ASP A 52 18.84 9.89 -1.96
C ASP A 52 19.46 8.49 -2.16
N ARG A 53 19.65 7.75 -1.07
CA ARG A 53 20.26 6.40 -1.05
C ARG A 53 19.37 5.41 -0.32
N PHE A 54 18.12 5.33 -0.72
CA PHE A 54 17.16 4.36 -0.23
C PHE A 54 16.91 3.31 -1.32
N TYR A 55 17.22 2.06 -1.02
CA TYR A 55 17.22 0.98 -2.02
C TYR A 55 16.07 0.02 -1.77
N ALA A 56 15.41 -0.43 -2.86
CA ALA A 56 14.50 -1.54 -2.80
C ALA A 56 15.24 -2.81 -2.35
N ALA A 57 14.58 -3.66 -1.57
CA ALA A 57 15.18 -4.87 -1.02
C ALA A 57 15.49 -5.92 -2.10
N ALA A 58 14.88 -5.81 -3.27
CA ALA A 58 15.14 -6.61 -4.46
C ALA A 58 14.74 -5.83 -5.72
N PRO A 59 15.32 -6.13 -6.90
CA PRO A 59 14.96 -5.47 -8.16
C PRO A 59 13.70 -6.09 -8.80
N VAL A 60 12.71 -6.46 -7.99
CA VAL A 60 11.50 -7.14 -8.48
C VAL A 60 10.36 -7.06 -7.45
N CYS A 61 9.12 -7.11 -7.94
CA CYS A 61 7.88 -6.77 -7.24
C CYS A 61 7.65 -7.50 -5.90
N SER A 62 7.32 -8.82 -5.93
CA SER A 62 6.90 -9.56 -4.72
C SER A 62 7.95 -9.55 -3.61
N PRO A 63 9.26 -9.77 -3.88
CA PRO A 63 10.28 -9.68 -2.85
C PRO A 63 10.34 -8.31 -2.16
N THR A 64 10.29 -7.23 -2.94
CA THR A 64 10.28 -5.86 -2.38
C THR A 64 9.03 -5.59 -1.57
N ARG A 65 7.84 -5.96 -2.09
CA ARG A 65 6.56 -5.79 -1.39
C ARG A 65 6.52 -6.56 -0.08
N ALA A 66 6.99 -7.81 -0.08
CA ALA A 66 7.12 -8.60 1.14
C ALA A 66 8.07 -7.97 2.17
N SER A 67 9.19 -7.38 1.70
CA SER A 67 10.12 -6.68 2.59
C SER A 67 9.51 -5.42 3.19
N VAL A 68 8.74 -4.64 2.43
CA VAL A 68 8.02 -3.48 2.94
C VAL A 68 7.02 -3.90 4.02
N MET A 69 6.28 -5.00 3.77
CA MET A 69 5.27 -5.48 4.72
C MET A 69 5.86 -6.05 6.01
N THR A 70 7.08 -6.60 5.99
CA THR A 70 7.62 -7.37 7.13
C THR A 70 8.87 -6.77 7.75
N GLY A 71 9.51 -5.79 7.11
CA GLY A 71 10.82 -5.27 7.52
C GLY A 71 11.97 -6.28 7.38
N ARG A 72 11.74 -7.42 6.68
CA ARG A 72 12.72 -8.51 6.57
C ARG A 72 13.27 -8.64 5.14
N HIS A 73 14.49 -9.14 5.04
CA HIS A 73 15.10 -9.42 3.74
C HIS A 73 14.36 -10.57 3.02
N PRO A 74 14.08 -10.46 1.70
CA PRO A 74 13.26 -11.43 0.95
C PRO A 74 13.74 -12.88 1.07
N ASN A 75 15.05 -13.10 1.07
CA ASN A 75 15.63 -14.44 1.18
C ASN A 75 15.31 -15.12 2.53
N ARG A 76 15.07 -14.36 3.59
CA ARG A 76 14.69 -14.89 4.89
C ARG A 76 13.22 -15.34 4.94
N MET A 77 12.39 -14.73 4.09
CA MET A 77 10.95 -15.02 4.00
C MET A 77 10.63 -16.08 2.94
N GLY A 78 11.59 -16.42 2.08
CA GLY A 78 11.40 -17.35 0.97
C GLY A 78 10.64 -16.74 -0.21
N VAL A 79 10.58 -15.40 -0.31
CA VAL A 79 10.00 -14.68 -1.46
C VAL A 79 11.15 -14.29 -2.39
N PHE A 80 11.57 -15.21 -3.25
CA PHE A 80 12.81 -15.06 -4.03
C PHE A 80 12.61 -14.36 -5.38
N LYS A 81 11.39 -14.40 -5.93
CA LYS A 81 11.06 -13.81 -7.24
C LYS A 81 9.60 -13.37 -7.29
N TRP A 82 9.24 -12.70 -8.38
CA TRP A 82 7.86 -12.26 -8.61
C TRP A 82 6.87 -13.43 -8.55
N GLY A 83 5.66 -13.16 -8.07
CA GLY A 83 4.58 -14.15 -7.96
C GLY A 83 4.70 -15.12 -6.79
N TYR A 84 5.80 -15.10 -6.02
CA TYR A 84 5.88 -15.90 -4.81
C TYR A 84 5.00 -15.30 -3.72
N PRO A 85 4.11 -16.11 -3.13
CA PRO A 85 3.28 -15.65 -2.04
C PRO A 85 4.12 -15.43 -0.77
N MET A 86 3.70 -14.48 0.04
CA MET A 86 4.23 -14.33 1.39
C MET A 86 3.74 -15.50 2.26
N ARG A 87 4.60 -15.97 3.14
CA ARG A 87 4.25 -17.06 4.07
C ARG A 87 3.27 -16.56 5.14
N PRO A 88 2.24 -17.33 5.48
CA PRO A 88 1.29 -16.97 6.54
C PRO A 88 1.89 -16.78 7.94
N GLN A 89 3.13 -17.23 8.16
CA GLN A 89 3.82 -17.10 9.45
C GLN A 89 4.59 -15.79 9.59
N GLU A 90 4.67 -14.99 8.53
CA GLU A 90 5.33 -13.68 8.60
C GLU A 90 4.38 -12.68 9.26
N THR A 91 4.87 -11.97 10.25
CA THR A 91 4.13 -10.84 10.84
C THR A 91 4.30 -9.62 9.95
N THR A 92 3.21 -9.01 9.57
CA THR A 92 3.18 -7.82 8.70
C THR A 92 3.13 -6.54 9.51
N LEU A 93 3.50 -5.43 8.85
CA LEU A 93 3.30 -4.08 9.37
C LEU A 93 1.82 -3.81 9.71
N ALA A 94 0.89 -4.27 8.86
CA ALA A 94 -0.53 -4.10 9.08
C ALA A 94 -1.00 -4.86 10.33
N GLU A 95 -0.59 -6.12 10.52
CA GLU A 95 -0.90 -6.88 11.73
C GLU A 95 -0.34 -6.23 13.00
N ALA A 96 0.90 -5.73 12.95
CA ALA A 96 1.52 -5.05 14.07
C ALA A 96 0.77 -3.77 14.44
N LEU A 97 0.35 -2.97 13.45
CA LEU A 97 -0.38 -1.73 13.66
C LEU A 97 -1.83 -1.98 14.08
N THR A 98 -2.51 -2.99 13.53
CA THR A 98 -3.83 -3.42 14.02
C THR A 98 -3.76 -3.82 15.49
N GLY A 99 -2.73 -4.57 15.87
CA GLY A 99 -2.45 -4.90 17.29
C GLY A 99 -2.19 -3.67 18.17
N ALA A 100 -1.77 -2.57 17.58
CA ALA A 100 -1.58 -1.28 18.24
C ALA A 100 -2.82 -0.36 18.16
N GLY A 101 -3.95 -0.84 17.63
CA GLY A 101 -5.21 -0.10 17.56
C GLY A 101 -5.35 0.81 16.33
N TYR A 102 -4.57 0.59 15.28
CA TYR A 102 -4.78 1.25 13.99
C TYR A 102 -5.89 0.56 13.19
N THR A 103 -6.63 1.32 12.40
CA THR A 103 -7.39 0.80 11.27
C THR A 103 -6.50 0.72 10.05
N THR A 104 -6.71 -0.29 9.19
CA THR A 104 -5.74 -0.60 8.13
C THR A 104 -6.42 -0.86 6.80
N ALA A 105 -5.87 -0.31 5.70
CA ALA A 105 -6.38 -0.56 4.37
C ALA A 105 -5.28 -0.74 3.31
N HIS A 106 -5.58 -1.54 2.27
CA HIS A 106 -4.70 -1.76 1.13
C HIS A 106 -5.45 -1.52 -0.20
N PHE A 107 -4.84 -0.74 -1.08
CA PHE A 107 -5.37 -0.40 -2.40
C PHE A 107 -4.35 -0.71 -3.50
N GLY A 108 -4.81 -1.35 -4.58
CA GLY A 108 -4.01 -1.61 -5.76
C GLY A 108 -3.30 -2.97 -5.79
N LYS A 109 -2.08 -3.02 -6.30
CA LYS A 109 -1.35 -4.26 -6.57
C LYS A 109 -0.84 -4.93 -5.29
N TRP A 110 -1.40 -6.09 -4.94
CA TRP A 110 -0.95 -6.88 -3.78
C TRP A 110 0.34 -7.66 -4.07
N HIS A 111 0.30 -8.55 -5.02
CA HIS A 111 1.40 -9.40 -5.52
C HIS A 111 2.15 -10.21 -4.44
N LEU A 112 1.51 -10.49 -3.32
CA LEU A 112 2.01 -11.33 -2.21
C LEU A 112 1.18 -12.61 -2.03
N GLY A 113 0.39 -12.95 -3.03
CA GLY A 113 -0.48 -14.11 -3.09
C GLY A 113 -1.85 -13.78 -3.64
N SER A 114 -2.77 -14.74 -3.54
CA SER A 114 -4.14 -14.57 -4.06
C SER A 114 -4.96 -13.64 -3.18
N VAL A 115 -5.72 -12.75 -3.81
CA VAL A 115 -6.63 -11.78 -3.16
C VAL A 115 -8.06 -12.33 -2.94
N ARG A 116 -8.29 -13.63 -3.13
CA ARG A 116 -9.58 -14.27 -2.90
C ARG A 116 -9.86 -14.43 -1.40
N ASN A 117 -11.11 -14.36 -1.01
CA ASN A 117 -11.53 -14.42 0.41
C ASN A 117 -10.95 -15.63 1.17
N GLN A 118 -10.90 -16.81 0.55
CA GLN A 118 -10.42 -18.04 1.19
C GLN A 118 -8.89 -18.21 1.19
N SER A 119 -8.15 -17.31 0.55
CA SER A 119 -6.70 -17.39 0.49
C SER A 119 -6.07 -17.01 1.84
N PRO A 120 -5.13 -17.81 2.38
CA PRO A 120 -4.37 -17.41 3.57
C PRO A 120 -3.40 -16.24 3.31
N ALA A 121 -3.16 -15.91 2.03
CA ALA A 121 -2.25 -14.85 1.61
C ALA A 121 -2.97 -13.59 1.11
N ASN A 122 -4.29 -13.46 1.31
CA ASN A 122 -5.01 -12.25 0.94
C ASN A 122 -4.69 -11.09 1.91
N PRO A 123 -4.92 -9.82 1.53
CA PRO A 123 -4.63 -8.67 2.40
C PRO A 123 -5.27 -8.77 3.78
N GLY A 124 -6.53 -9.23 3.87
CA GLY A 124 -7.23 -9.34 5.15
C GLY A 124 -6.62 -10.38 6.11
N ARG A 125 -6.03 -11.45 5.59
CA ARG A 125 -5.30 -12.43 6.40
C ARG A 125 -3.91 -11.96 6.81
N ASN A 126 -3.49 -10.82 6.26
CA ASN A 126 -2.22 -10.17 6.52
C ASN A 126 -2.41 -8.79 7.18
N GLY A 127 -3.50 -8.63 7.94
CA GLY A 127 -3.71 -7.54 8.86
C GLY A 127 -4.45 -6.31 8.30
N PHE A 128 -5.01 -6.38 7.08
CA PHE A 128 -5.81 -5.28 6.53
C PHE A 128 -7.31 -5.45 6.82
N ASP A 129 -7.90 -4.47 7.47
CA ASP A 129 -9.35 -4.43 7.75
C ASP A 129 -10.16 -4.17 6.47
N HIS A 130 -9.58 -3.39 5.55
CA HIS A 130 -10.19 -3.07 4.28
C HIS A 130 -9.21 -3.28 3.12
N TRP A 131 -9.70 -3.74 1.95
CA TRP A 131 -8.88 -3.77 0.73
C TRP A 131 -9.69 -3.73 -0.56
N LEU A 132 -9.14 -3.03 -1.54
CA LEU A 132 -9.51 -3.09 -2.95
C LEU A 132 -8.23 -3.40 -3.73
N SER A 133 -8.00 -4.66 -4.06
CA SER A 133 -6.66 -5.11 -4.48
C SER A 133 -6.69 -6.00 -5.71
N ALA A 134 -5.64 -5.88 -6.53
CA ALA A 134 -5.33 -6.81 -7.62
C ALA A 134 -4.31 -7.86 -7.18
N PRO A 135 -4.38 -9.11 -7.66
CA PRO A 135 -3.37 -10.13 -7.37
C PRO A 135 -2.00 -9.81 -7.98
N ASN A 136 -1.98 -9.11 -9.12
CA ASN A 136 -0.79 -8.69 -9.85
C ASN A 136 -1.12 -7.43 -10.66
N PHE A 137 -0.87 -7.44 -11.98
CA PHE A 137 -1.23 -6.33 -12.86
C PHE A 137 -2.74 -6.15 -12.94
N TYR A 138 -3.12 -4.91 -13.13
CA TYR A 138 -4.45 -4.51 -13.48
C TYR A 138 -4.33 -3.31 -14.42
N ASP A 139 -5.13 -3.33 -15.45
CA ASP A 139 -5.17 -2.33 -16.50
C ASP A 139 -6.41 -1.44 -16.34
N ASN A 140 -6.78 -0.69 -17.38
CA ASN A 140 -8.03 0.05 -17.38
C ASN A 140 -9.22 -0.89 -17.26
N ASP A 141 -10.30 -0.41 -16.67
CA ASP A 141 -11.51 -1.19 -16.39
C ASP A 141 -11.22 -2.53 -15.68
N PRO A 142 -10.43 -2.52 -14.59
CA PRO A 142 -9.94 -3.75 -13.99
C PRO A 142 -11.01 -4.52 -13.23
N ILE A 143 -10.81 -5.84 -13.09
CA ILE A 143 -11.49 -6.64 -12.06
C ILE A 143 -10.59 -6.68 -10.83
N LEU A 144 -11.04 -6.05 -9.75
CA LEU A 144 -10.33 -6.01 -8.47
C LEU A 144 -11.02 -6.92 -7.45
N SER A 145 -10.32 -7.23 -6.38
CA SER A 145 -10.90 -7.88 -5.21
C SER A 145 -11.24 -6.85 -4.16
N GLN A 146 -12.52 -6.64 -3.91
CA GLN A 146 -13.03 -5.90 -2.77
C GLN A 146 -13.37 -6.88 -1.66
N GLN A 147 -12.59 -6.90 -0.60
CA GLN A 147 -12.81 -7.80 0.55
C GLN A 147 -12.96 -9.28 0.14
N GLY A 148 -12.19 -9.72 -0.87
CA GLY A 148 -12.20 -11.10 -1.36
C GLY A 148 -13.25 -11.41 -2.42
N ARG A 149 -14.07 -10.44 -2.82
CA ARG A 149 -15.06 -10.54 -3.90
C ARG A 149 -14.57 -9.83 -5.15
N ALA A 150 -14.73 -10.45 -6.30
CA ALA A 150 -14.43 -9.82 -7.58
C ALA A 150 -15.44 -8.69 -7.88
N VAL A 151 -14.94 -7.52 -8.21
CA VAL A 151 -15.72 -6.33 -8.58
C VAL A 151 -15.14 -5.78 -9.88
N GLN A 152 -16.00 -5.58 -10.88
CA GLN A 152 -15.64 -4.85 -12.10
C GLN A 152 -15.59 -3.36 -11.79
N MET A 153 -14.47 -2.72 -12.10
CA MET A 153 -14.30 -1.28 -12.01
C MET A 153 -14.30 -0.68 -13.42
N GLU A 154 -14.56 0.62 -13.52
CA GLU A 154 -14.49 1.37 -14.77
C GLU A 154 -13.50 2.52 -14.61
N GLY A 155 -12.64 2.74 -15.61
CA GLY A 155 -11.66 3.82 -15.63
C GLY A 155 -10.21 3.37 -15.53
N GLU A 156 -9.33 4.35 -15.36
CA GLU A 156 -7.88 4.16 -15.27
C GLU A 156 -7.49 3.61 -13.89
N SER A 157 -6.64 2.61 -13.89
CA SER A 157 -6.31 1.81 -12.70
C SER A 157 -5.70 2.59 -11.54
N SER A 158 -4.83 3.58 -11.83
CA SER A 158 -4.19 4.38 -10.77
C SER A 158 -5.16 5.37 -10.16
N ILE A 159 -6.08 5.92 -10.96
CA ILE A 159 -7.16 6.80 -10.48
C ILE A 159 -8.09 6.00 -9.56
N ILE A 160 -8.52 4.81 -9.99
CA ILE A 160 -9.36 3.92 -9.18
C ILE A 160 -8.72 3.62 -7.81
N ALA A 161 -7.43 3.29 -7.81
CA ALA A 161 -6.72 3.00 -6.55
C ALA A 161 -6.58 4.25 -5.67
N ALA A 162 -6.31 5.41 -6.26
CA ALA A 162 -6.17 6.68 -5.55
C ALA A 162 -7.50 7.14 -4.97
N ASP A 163 -8.57 7.16 -5.77
CA ASP A 163 -9.91 7.60 -5.33
C ASP A 163 -10.44 6.70 -4.22
N ALA A 164 -10.33 5.37 -4.38
CA ALA A 164 -10.74 4.44 -3.33
C ALA A 164 -9.95 4.61 -2.02
N ALA A 165 -8.65 4.94 -2.12
CA ALA A 165 -7.84 5.23 -0.94
C ALA A 165 -8.26 6.54 -0.28
N LEU A 166 -8.51 7.60 -1.05
CA LEU A 166 -8.94 8.90 -0.53
C LEU A 166 -10.31 8.81 0.15
N ASP A 167 -11.29 8.14 -0.47
CA ASP A 167 -12.62 7.92 0.12
C ASP A 167 -12.54 7.16 1.45
N TRP A 168 -11.66 6.16 1.51
CA TRP A 168 -11.45 5.41 2.74
C TRP A 168 -10.73 6.26 3.81
N ILE A 169 -9.70 7.04 3.43
CA ILE A 169 -8.97 7.96 4.32
C ILE A 169 -9.91 9.00 4.91
N ASP A 170 -10.79 9.60 4.12
CA ASP A 170 -11.78 10.56 4.60
C ASP A 170 -12.70 9.94 5.66
N THR A 171 -13.10 8.68 5.45
CA THR A 171 -13.89 7.93 6.42
C THR A 171 -13.08 7.62 7.69
N ALA A 172 -11.84 7.20 7.54
CA ALA A 172 -10.95 6.88 8.65
C ALA A 172 -10.60 8.13 9.49
N CYS A 173 -10.40 9.28 8.84
CA CYS A 173 -10.16 10.57 9.52
C CYS A 173 -11.35 11.05 10.37
N ALA A 174 -12.56 10.60 10.09
CA ALA A 174 -13.73 10.91 10.90
C ALA A 174 -13.82 10.05 12.17
N GLY A 175 -13.00 9.01 12.30
CA GLY A 175 -12.89 8.16 13.49
C GLY A 175 -11.85 8.65 14.50
N ASP A 176 -11.80 7.98 15.64
CA ASP A 176 -10.85 8.32 16.73
C ASP A 176 -9.53 7.53 16.65
N ALA A 177 -9.50 6.44 15.87
CA ALA A 177 -8.31 5.59 15.73
C ALA A 177 -7.37 6.10 14.65
N PRO A 178 -6.05 6.04 14.83
CA PRO A 178 -5.10 6.31 13.77
C PRO A 178 -5.21 5.21 12.68
N PHE A 179 -4.75 5.51 11.47
CA PHE A 179 -4.85 4.58 10.37
C PHE A 179 -3.53 4.32 9.63
N LEU A 180 -3.48 3.15 8.98
CA LEU A 180 -2.51 2.80 7.95
C LEU A 180 -3.23 2.63 6.61
N ALA A 181 -2.92 3.46 5.63
CA ALA A 181 -3.31 3.28 4.24
C ALA A 181 -2.10 2.87 3.39
N VAL A 182 -2.19 1.73 2.70
CA VAL A 182 -1.17 1.25 1.77
C VAL A 182 -1.73 1.35 0.35
N VAL A 183 -1.13 2.21 -0.48
CA VAL A 183 -1.56 2.48 -1.86
C VAL A 183 -0.45 2.06 -2.81
N TRP A 184 -0.60 0.92 -3.45
CA TRP A 184 0.40 0.34 -4.34
C TRP A 184 -0.10 0.33 -5.78
N PHE A 185 0.43 1.25 -6.55
CA PHE A 185 0.08 1.37 -7.97
C PHE A 185 0.64 0.21 -8.80
N GLY A 186 0.01 -0.05 -9.95
CA GLY A 186 0.56 -0.90 -11.00
C GLY A 186 1.48 -0.12 -11.94
N SER A 187 1.31 1.21 -12.00
CA SER A 187 2.11 2.12 -12.83
C SER A 187 3.43 2.52 -12.15
N PRO A 188 4.47 2.85 -12.93
CA PRO A 188 4.58 2.87 -14.39
C PRO A 188 5.05 1.55 -15.02
N HIS A 189 4.88 0.40 -14.35
CA HIS A 189 5.26 -0.90 -14.90
C HIS A 189 4.60 -1.12 -16.26
N SER A 190 5.40 -1.50 -17.26
CA SER A 190 4.88 -1.90 -18.58
C SER A 190 4.37 -3.34 -18.55
N PRO A 191 3.34 -3.68 -19.33
CA PRO A 191 2.82 -5.03 -19.47
C PRO A 191 3.85 -6.02 -20.00
#